data_20e11f0afac558fa57966f9a825ba466
#
_entry.id   20e11f0afac558fa57966f9a825ba466
#
_cell.length_a   1.000
_cell.length_b   1.000
_cell.length_c   1.000
_cell.angle_alpha   90.00
_cell.angle_beta   90.00
_cell.angle_gamma   90.00
#
_symmetry.space_group_name_H-M   'P 1'
#
loop_
_entity.id
_entity.type
_entity.pdbx_description
1 polymer ?
#
loop_
_entity_poly.entity_id
_entity_poly.type
_entity_poly.pdbx_seq_one_letter_code
_entity_poly.pdbx_strand_id
1 'polypeptide(L)'
;MSGLLPSRLVDNQEIINLVEHHSKGVFQGDLPKMLKTIEKLLNKSGIETRYWLNNDETPMTLMKTAFNSALAQANINKSDIDLLIYASVTRGFIEPANSTFISKALGLNCRNYDAVDACNGWVTAMDIINSKMKAGEIRHAMVVNMEFGMSEGGPGVPQNFTLHSADELDYKFPSLTIGEAATVTILSNESPDNFNFSYINRPDLSDLCTISLPKWELFCNEEDIERNAPTGGQYQFSSYAAALHDEGKSELIKVFYQHKIPVNDIHQIFTHTASPKMMGLVGEFIGANGNLYNIGNKTGNIITASVPFGIADAIEQGKVEKGQFCMGWVASAGMVFSALSFKL
;
A
#
# COMPACT_ATOMS: atom_id res chain seq x y z
N MET A 1 -7.34 15.83 -1.43
CA MET A 1 -6.71 14.58 -0.93
C MET A 1 -5.96 14.88 0.35
N SER A 2 -6.00 13.99 1.33
CA SER A 2 -5.28 14.16 2.59
C SER A 2 -4.74 12.83 3.09
N GLY A 3 -3.56 12.86 3.72
CA GLY A 3 -2.92 11.70 4.31
C GLY A 3 -2.39 12.01 5.71
N LEU A 4 -2.43 11.03 6.62
CA LEU A 4 -1.90 11.13 7.97
C LEU A 4 -1.11 9.89 8.33
N LEU A 5 0.04 10.11 8.95
CA LEU A 5 0.83 9.08 9.61
C LEU A 5 0.50 9.06 11.11
N PRO A 6 0.59 7.91 11.77
CA PRO A 6 0.63 7.85 13.23
C PRO A 6 1.81 8.64 13.81
N SER A 7 1.78 8.89 15.11
CA SER A 7 2.80 9.73 15.75
C SER A 7 4.07 9.00 16.19
N ARG A 8 4.02 7.66 16.33
CA ARG A 8 5.16 6.86 16.78
C ARG A 8 6.12 6.59 15.61
N LEU A 9 7.26 7.29 15.63
CA LEU A 9 8.37 7.02 14.72
C LEU A 9 9.12 5.76 15.17
N VAL A 10 9.38 4.85 14.24
CA VAL A 10 10.14 3.60 14.44
C VAL A 10 11.28 3.57 13.44
N ASP A 11 12.49 3.41 13.91
CA ASP A 11 13.69 3.29 13.09
C ASP A 11 14.14 1.83 12.88
N ASN A 12 15.17 1.64 12.09
CA ASN A 12 15.71 0.31 11.81
C ASN A 12 16.32 -0.36 13.05
N GLN A 13 16.85 0.42 14.00
CA GLN A 13 17.40 -0.15 15.22
C GLN A 13 16.30 -0.73 16.12
N GLU A 14 15.16 -0.04 16.22
CA GLU A 14 13.99 -0.56 16.97
C GLU A 14 13.47 -1.85 16.34
N ILE A 15 13.43 -1.96 14.99
CA ILE A 15 13.06 -3.21 14.30
C ILE A 15 14.01 -4.34 14.66
N ILE A 16 15.32 -4.10 14.65
CA ILE A 16 16.33 -5.11 15.04
C ILE A 16 16.13 -5.56 16.49
N ASN A 17 15.88 -4.61 17.40
CA ASN A 17 15.62 -4.90 18.81
C ASN A 17 14.34 -5.73 19.00
N LEU A 18 13.28 -5.47 18.24
CA LEU A 18 12.04 -6.26 18.26
C LEU A 18 12.29 -7.69 17.75
N VAL A 19 13.01 -7.86 16.65
CA VAL A 19 13.37 -9.20 16.16
C VAL A 19 14.23 -9.95 17.17
N GLU A 20 15.22 -9.30 17.79
CA GLU A 20 16.05 -9.89 18.85
C GLU A 20 15.18 -10.35 20.03
N HIS A 21 14.30 -9.45 20.51
CA HIS A 21 13.43 -9.74 21.65
C HIS A 21 12.54 -10.95 21.40
N HIS A 22 11.85 -11.01 20.25
CA HIS A 22 10.91 -12.07 19.95
C HIS A 22 11.59 -13.39 19.54
N SER A 23 12.80 -13.34 18.96
CA SER A 23 13.53 -14.53 18.48
C SER A 23 14.47 -15.14 19.52
N LYS A 24 14.77 -14.39 20.59
CA LYS A 24 15.67 -14.86 21.66
C LYS A 24 15.12 -16.11 22.33
N GLY A 25 15.93 -17.16 22.33
CA GLY A 25 15.58 -18.45 22.95
C GLY A 25 14.78 -19.41 22.05
N VAL A 26 14.29 -18.96 20.89
CA VAL A 26 13.57 -19.80 19.92
C VAL A 26 14.30 -19.95 18.59
N PHE A 27 15.18 -19.00 18.25
CA PHE A 27 15.95 -19.04 17.01
C PHE A 27 16.99 -20.16 17.01
N GLN A 28 16.97 -20.99 15.97
CA GLN A 28 17.91 -22.09 15.76
C GLN A 28 19.09 -21.61 14.92
N GLY A 29 20.17 -21.20 15.59
CA GLY A 29 21.38 -20.73 14.93
C GLY A 29 22.05 -19.53 15.60
N ASP A 30 22.84 -18.78 14.84
CA ASP A 30 23.57 -17.59 15.28
C ASP A 30 22.67 -16.35 15.13
N LEU A 31 21.87 -16.03 16.16
CA LEU A 31 20.98 -14.87 16.16
C LEU A 31 21.73 -13.53 15.93
N PRO A 32 22.88 -13.25 16.58
CA PRO A 32 23.65 -12.04 16.31
C PRO A 32 24.08 -11.90 14.84
N LYS A 33 24.43 -12.99 14.18
CA LYS A 33 24.74 -12.97 12.74
C LYS A 33 23.48 -12.71 11.90
N MET A 34 22.34 -13.27 12.28
CA MET A 34 21.06 -13.04 11.63
C MET A 34 20.64 -11.56 11.72
N LEU A 35 20.74 -10.94 12.90
CA LEU A 35 20.42 -9.53 13.11
C LEU A 35 21.28 -8.61 12.21
N LYS A 36 22.58 -8.91 12.04
CA LYS A 36 23.44 -8.20 11.09
C LYS A 36 23.01 -8.39 9.63
N THR A 37 22.42 -9.52 9.30
CA THR A 37 21.85 -9.77 7.96
C THR A 37 20.62 -8.91 7.75
N ILE A 38 19.73 -8.86 8.73
CA ILE A 38 18.54 -7.99 8.72
C ILE A 38 18.92 -6.53 8.56
N GLU A 39 19.88 -6.03 9.33
CA GLU A 39 20.41 -4.67 9.21
C GLU A 39 20.87 -4.35 7.79
N LYS A 40 21.65 -5.24 7.17
CA LYS A 40 22.08 -5.07 5.78
C LYS A 40 20.93 -5.03 4.79
N LEU A 41 19.91 -5.88 4.97
CA LEU A 41 18.72 -5.91 4.11
C LEU A 41 17.87 -4.64 4.28
N LEU A 42 17.64 -4.16 5.50
CA LEU A 42 16.96 -2.89 5.78
C LEU A 42 17.69 -1.73 5.09
N ASN A 43 19.01 -1.64 5.24
CA ASN A 43 19.83 -0.64 4.55
C ASN A 43 19.75 -0.76 3.02
N LYS A 44 19.68 -2.00 2.48
CA LYS A 44 19.54 -2.26 1.05
C LYS A 44 18.14 -1.85 0.52
N SER A 45 17.10 -1.99 1.30
CA SER A 45 15.73 -1.60 0.91
C SER A 45 15.60 -0.09 0.68
N GLY A 46 16.37 0.72 1.41
CA GLY A 46 16.29 2.17 1.41
C GLY A 46 15.23 2.73 2.37
N ILE A 47 14.63 1.88 3.19
CA ILE A 47 13.70 2.29 4.25
C ILE A 47 14.52 2.57 5.52
N GLU A 48 14.42 3.79 6.02
CA GLU A 48 15.14 4.27 7.20
C GLU A 48 14.23 4.28 8.43
N THR A 49 13.01 4.78 8.25
CA THR A 49 12.00 4.90 9.29
C THR A 49 10.63 4.46 8.81
N ARG A 50 9.72 4.27 9.74
CA ARG A 50 8.28 4.05 9.52
C ARG A 50 7.52 4.63 10.71
N TYR A 51 6.19 4.71 10.57
CA TYR A 51 5.33 5.23 11.62
C TYR A 51 4.32 4.16 12.01
N TRP A 52 4.08 3.97 13.30
CA TRP A 52 3.10 3.06 13.85
C TRP A 52 2.19 3.79 14.83
N LEU A 53 1.02 3.24 15.08
CA LEU A 53 0.08 3.78 16.08
C LEU A 53 0.75 3.91 17.44
N ASN A 54 0.50 5.03 18.08
CA ASN A 54 0.78 5.23 19.50
C ASN A 54 -0.42 4.76 20.33
N ASN A 55 -0.24 4.60 21.63
CA ASN A 55 -1.25 4.04 22.54
C ASN A 55 -2.55 4.86 22.63
N ASP A 56 -2.48 6.16 22.37
CA ASP A 56 -3.62 7.09 22.38
C ASP A 56 -4.24 7.34 21.01
N GLU A 57 -3.72 6.70 19.97
CA GLU A 57 -4.19 6.82 18.58
C GLU A 57 -5.04 5.61 18.17
N THR A 58 -5.97 5.85 17.26
CA THR A 58 -6.70 4.78 16.58
C THR A 58 -6.75 5.02 15.09
N PRO A 59 -6.86 3.97 14.26
CA PRO A 59 -7.06 4.11 12.82
C PRO A 59 -8.22 5.04 12.48
N MET A 60 -9.30 4.94 13.25
CA MET A 60 -10.50 5.72 13.04
C MET A 60 -10.29 7.22 13.32
N THR A 61 -9.51 7.59 14.35
CA THR A 61 -9.23 9.01 14.66
C THR A 61 -8.38 9.65 13.56
N LEU A 62 -7.36 8.95 13.07
CA LEU A 62 -6.52 9.44 11.98
C LEU A 62 -7.32 9.58 10.66
N MET A 63 -8.14 8.58 10.33
CA MET A 63 -9.00 8.63 9.15
C MET A 63 -9.99 9.80 9.21
N LYS A 64 -10.64 10.06 10.37
CA LYS A 64 -11.56 11.20 10.53
C LYS A 64 -10.86 12.54 10.32
N THR A 65 -9.64 12.68 10.80
CA THR A 65 -8.84 13.90 10.59
C THR A 65 -8.49 14.06 9.11
N ALA A 66 -8.06 13.01 8.43
CA ALA A 66 -7.82 13.01 6.98
C ALA A 66 -9.10 13.36 6.19
N PHE A 67 -10.25 12.81 6.59
CA PHE A 67 -11.53 13.10 5.96
C PHE A 67 -11.90 14.58 6.06
N ASN A 68 -11.82 15.18 7.24
CA ASN A 68 -12.14 16.59 7.44
C ASN A 68 -11.23 17.51 6.61
N SER A 69 -9.94 17.20 6.57
CA SER A 69 -8.96 17.92 5.74
C SER A 69 -9.26 17.77 4.25
N ALA A 70 -9.56 16.56 3.77
CA ALA A 70 -9.90 16.31 2.37
C ALA A 70 -11.19 17.02 1.94
N LEU A 71 -12.22 17.05 2.80
CA LEU A 71 -13.46 17.79 2.54
C LEU A 71 -13.20 19.30 2.42
N ALA A 72 -12.43 19.87 3.34
CA ALA A 72 -12.07 21.28 3.31
C ALA A 72 -11.32 21.66 2.02
N GLN A 73 -10.37 20.82 1.59
CA GLN A 73 -9.63 21.03 0.34
C GLN A 73 -10.53 20.90 -0.90
N ALA A 74 -11.47 19.96 -0.90
CA ALA A 74 -12.40 19.75 -2.01
C ALA A 74 -13.51 20.82 -2.07
N ASN A 75 -13.72 21.57 -1.00
CA ASN A 75 -14.78 22.58 -0.87
C ASN A 75 -16.18 22.03 -1.19
N ILE A 76 -16.49 20.82 -0.73
CA ILE A 76 -17.80 20.17 -0.85
C ILE A 76 -18.35 19.80 0.53
N ASN A 77 -19.66 19.57 0.61
CA ASN A 77 -20.27 19.05 1.83
C ASN A 77 -20.19 17.52 1.86
N LYS A 78 -20.14 16.94 3.05
CA LYS A 78 -20.18 15.48 3.20
C LYS A 78 -21.46 14.84 2.62
N SER A 79 -22.56 15.58 2.57
CA SER A 79 -23.82 15.16 1.95
C SER A 79 -23.74 15.03 0.43
N ASP A 80 -22.73 15.60 -0.20
CA ASP A 80 -22.55 15.57 -1.65
C ASP A 80 -21.82 14.30 -2.13
N ILE A 81 -21.29 13.50 -1.19
CA ILE A 81 -20.60 12.25 -1.50
C ILE A 81 -21.62 11.17 -1.87
N ASP A 82 -21.58 10.71 -3.12
CA ASP A 82 -22.47 9.69 -3.68
C ASP A 82 -21.97 8.27 -3.41
N LEU A 83 -20.64 8.09 -3.30
CA LEU A 83 -19.98 6.78 -3.15
C LEU A 83 -18.77 6.85 -2.23
N LEU A 84 -18.65 5.87 -1.32
CA LEU A 84 -17.46 5.60 -0.53
C LEU A 84 -16.92 4.21 -0.89
N ILE A 85 -15.62 4.12 -1.25
CA ILE A 85 -14.90 2.87 -1.40
C ILE A 85 -13.81 2.77 -0.34
N TYR A 86 -13.83 1.69 0.45
CA TYR A 86 -12.71 1.32 1.31
C TYR A 86 -11.77 0.40 0.52
N ALA A 87 -10.52 0.82 0.36
CA ALA A 87 -9.55 0.13 -0.48
C ALA A 87 -8.25 -0.12 0.29
N SER A 88 -8.29 -1.03 1.27
CA SER A 88 -7.14 -1.39 2.11
C SER A 88 -6.97 -2.89 2.26
N VAL A 89 -5.73 -3.30 2.52
CA VAL A 89 -5.41 -4.68 2.89
C VAL A 89 -5.85 -4.95 4.32
N THR A 90 -5.49 -4.07 5.26
CA THR A 90 -5.92 -4.21 6.66
C THR A 90 -7.40 -3.91 6.82
N ARG A 91 -8.09 -4.79 7.55
CA ARG A 91 -9.54 -4.72 7.75
C ARG A 91 -9.94 -5.34 9.09
N GLY A 92 -11.00 -4.81 9.67
CA GLY A 92 -11.55 -5.36 10.91
C GLY A 92 -12.58 -6.49 10.67
N PHE A 93 -13.20 -6.52 9.48
CA PHE A 93 -14.33 -7.40 9.19
C PHE A 93 -14.25 -7.96 7.78
N ILE A 94 -14.68 -9.21 7.61
CA ILE A 94 -15.03 -9.79 6.31
C ILE A 94 -16.47 -9.41 5.96
N GLU A 95 -17.37 -9.41 6.96
CA GLU A 95 -18.79 -9.07 6.85
C GLU A 95 -19.26 -8.36 8.14
N PRO A 96 -19.96 -7.24 8.02
CA PRO A 96 -20.18 -6.43 6.83
C PRO A 96 -18.91 -5.72 6.32
N ALA A 97 -18.99 -5.02 5.19
CA ALA A 97 -17.89 -4.23 4.65
C ALA A 97 -17.39 -3.19 5.66
N ASN A 98 -16.07 -2.95 5.69
CA ASN A 98 -15.46 -1.94 6.59
C ASN A 98 -15.94 -0.53 6.24
N SER A 99 -16.21 -0.25 4.96
CA SER A 99 -16.80 1.00 4.48
C SER A 99 -18.12 1.35 5.18
N THR A 100 -18.90 0.35 5.61
CA THR A 100 -20.16 0.58 6.36
C THR A 100 -19.90 1.22 7.73
N PHE A 101 -18.89 0.75 8.46
CA PHE A 101 -18.49 1.35 9.74
C PHE A 101 -17.90 2.74 9.58
N ILE A 102 -17.13 2.95 8.52
CA ILE A 102 -16.57 4.27 8.17
C ILE A 102 -17.70 5.24 7.82
N SER A 103 -18.64 4.84 6.96
CA SER A 103 -19.80 5.62 6.59
C SER A 103 -20.60 6.07 7.83
N LYS A 104 -20.89 5.12 8.74
CA LYS A 104 -21.54 5.40 10.02
C LYS A 104 -20.74 6.38 10.88
N ALA A 105 -19.42 6.17 11.01
CA ALA A 105 -18.55 7.00 11.84
C ALA A 105 -18.40 8.44 11.33
N LEU A 106 -18.55 8.66 10.01
CA LEU A 106 -18.50 9.97 9.35
C LEU A 106 -19.89 10.60 9.21
N GLY A 107 -20.96 9.86 9.50
CA GLY A 107 -22.35 10.29 9.29
C GLY A 107 -22.67 10.52 7.81
N LEU A 108 -22.16 9.62 6.94
CA LEU A 108 -22.45 9.61 5.51
C LEU A 108 -23.68 8.74 5.24
N ASN A 109 -24.48 9.17 4.25
CA ASN A 109 -25.64 8.41 3.77
C ASN A 109 -25.48 8.16 2.25
N CYS A 110 -24.36 7.55 1.87
CA CYS A 110 -24.04 7.22 0.50
C CYS A 110 -23.89 5.71 0.32
N ARG A 111 -23.90 5.25 -0.94
CA ARG A 111 -23.52 3.89 -1.26
C ARG A 111 -22.08 3.65 -0.81
N ASN A 112 -21.81 2.48 -0.22
CA ASN A 112 -20.47 2.13 0.21
C ASN A 112 -20.20 0.64 0.04
N TYR A 113 -18.94 0.26 -0.22
CA TYR A 113 -18.43 -1.10 -0.28
C TYR A 113 -16.90 -1.12 -0.20
N ASP A 114 -16.33 -2.31 0.03
CA ASP A 114 -14.89 -2.52 0.03
C ASP A 114 -14.43 -3.00 -1.35
N ALA A 115 -13.29 -2.48 -1.85
CA ALA A 115 -12.57 -3.01 -2.98
C ALA A 115 -11.26 -3.64 -2.49
N VAL A 116 -11.00 -4.89 -2.88
CA VAL A 116 -9.83 -5.66 -2.47
C VAL A 116 -8.96 -5.97 -3.67
N ASP A 117 -7.77 -5.37 -3.71
CA ASP A 117 -6.78 -5.62 -4.77
C ASP A 117 -5.35 -5.38 -4.22
N ALA A 118 -5.10 -5.91 -3.04
CA ALA A 118 -3.85 -5.77 -2.31
C ALA A 118 -3.30 -4.32 -2.39
N CYS A 119 -2.00 -4.12 -2.68
CA CYS A 119 -1.40 -2.78 -2.76
C CYS A 119 -1.95 -1.92 -3.91
N ASN A 120 -2.62 -2.53 -4.90
CA ASN A 120 -3.25 -1.83 -6.03
C ASN A 120 -4.65 -1.27 -5.69
N GLY A 121 -5.17 -1.53 -4.49
CA GLY A 121 -6.55 -1.22 -4.10
C GLY A 121 -6.97 0.23 -4.37
N TRP A 122 -6.07 1.21 -4.15
CA TRP A 122 -6.37 2.61 -4.47
C TRP A 122 -6.55 2.83 -5.98
N VAL A 123 -5.67 2.27 -6.83
CA VAL A 123 -5.77 2.40 -8.31
C VAL A 123 -7.06 1.76 -8.81
N THR A 124 -7.40 0.56 -8.31
CA THR A 124 -8.66 -0.14 -8.64
C THR A 124 -9.88 0.67 -8.21
N ALA A 125 -9.88 1.28 -7.03
CA ALA A 125 -10.96 2.16 -6.59
C ALA A 125 -11.11 3.39 -7.50
N MET A 126 -9.98 3.98 -7.93
CA MET A 126 -9.96 5.10 -8.87
C MET A 126 -10.57 4.72 -10.23
N ASP A 127 -10.25 3.53 -10.75
CA ASP A 127 -10.82 3.03 -12.03
C ASP A 127 -12.33 2.78 -11.93
N ILE A 128 -12.78 2.15 -10.85
CA ILE A 128 -14.22 1.95 -10.59
C ILE A 128 -14.96 3.29 -10.52
N ILE A 129 -14.43 4.27 -9.78
CA ILE A 129 -15.02 5.59 -9.64
C ILE A 129 -15.05 6.32 -10.98
N ASN A 130 -13.94 6.32 -11.71
CA ASN A 130 -13.85 6.95 -13.03
C ASN A 130 -14.90 6.38 -14.00
N SER A 131 -15.07 5.05 -14.02
CA SER A 131 -16.07 4.39 -14.85
C SER A 131 -17.50 4.81 -14.49
N LYS A 132 -17.81 4.92 -13.19
CA LYS A 132 -19.12 5.39 -12.70
C LYS A 132 -19.38 6.87 -12.98
N MET A 133 -18.36 7.70 -12.87
CA MET A 133 -18.45 9.12 -13.22
C MET A 133 -18.69 9.30 -14.71
N LYS A 134 -17.99 8.57 -15.57
CA LYS A 134 -18.21 8.57 -17.03
C LYS A 134 -19.62 8.10 -17.42
N ALA A 135 -20.19 7.15 -16.68
CA ALA A 135 -21.56 6.70 -16.87
C ALA A 135 -22.61 7.71 -16.34
N GLY A 136 -22.20 8.78 -15.65
CA GLY A 136 -23.10 9.74 -15.03
C GLY A 136 -23.83 9.23 -13.79
N GLU A 137 -23.38 8.11 -13.20
CA GLU A 137 -24.03 7.52 -12.02
C GLU A 137 -23.74 8.27 -10.73
N ILE A 138 -22.56 8.90 -10.63
CA ILE A 138 -22.08 9.62 -9.45
C ILE A 138 -21.36 10.91 -9.84
N ARG A 139 -21.38 11.91 -8.96
CA ARG A 139 -20.67 13.18 -9.13
C ARG A 139 -19.47 13.31 -8.20
N HIS A 140 -19.61 12.86 -6.96
CA HIS A 140 -18.55 12.91 -5.96
C HIS A 140 -18.35 11.53 -5.34
N ALA A 141 -17.11 11.11 -5.24
CA ALA A 141 -16.76 9.87 -4.60
C ALA A 141 -15.58 10.03 -3.65
N MET A 142 -15.48 9.10 -2.69
CA MET A 142 -14.41 9.06 -1.71
C MET A 142 -13.75 7.70 -1.70
N VAL A 143 -12.42 7.67 -1.75
CA VAL A 143 -11.61 6.48 -1.45
C VAL A 143 -10.97 6.66 -0.08
N VAL A 144 -11.10 5.66 0.76
CA VAL A 144 -10.45 5.59 2.07
C VAL A 144 -9.46 4.44 2.10
N ASN A 145 -8.21 4.75 2.46
CA ASN A 145 -7.20 3.75 2.77
C ASN A 145 -6.81 3.86 4.25
N MET A 146 -6.82 2.75 4.96
CA MET A 146 -6.42 2.65 6.37
C MET A 146 -5.54 1.42 6.51
N GLU A 147 -4.22 1.62 6.48
CA GLU A 147 -3.25 0.54 6.58
C GLU A 147 -2.63 0.52 7.98
N PHE A 148 -3.16 -0.35 8.83
CA PHE A 148 -2.81 -0.47 10.24
C PHE A 148 -2.69 -1.95 10.61
N GLY A 149 -1.58 -2.57 10.23
CA GLY A 149 -1.32 -4.00 10.40
C GLY A 149 -0.31 -4.34 11.48
N MET A 150 0.26 -3.33 12.17
CA MET A 150 1.37 -3.52 13.09
C MET A 150 0.97 -3.54 14.57
N SER A 151 -0.32 -3.54 14.87
CA SER A 151 -0.84 -3.76 16.23
C SER A 151 -0.74 -5.24 16.62
N GLU A 152 -0.70 -5.51 17.93
CA GLU A 152 -0.75 -6.88 18.46
C GLU A 152 -1.97 -7.62 17.92
N GLY A 153 -1.76 -8.83 17.41
CA GLY A 153 -2.81 -9.62 16.72
C GLY A 153 -3.06 -9.23 15.27
N GLY A 154 -2.39 -8.20 14.76
CA GLY A 154 -2.39 -7.87 13.34
C GLY A 154 -1.50 -8.82 12.52
N PRO A 155 -1.54 -8.74 11.17
CA PRO A 155 -0.82 -9.68 10.31
C PRO A 155 0.72 -9.56 10.37
N GLY A 156 1.25 -8.50 10.99
CA GLY A 156 2.68 -8.23 11.07
C GLY A 156 3.32 -8.50 12.43
N VAL A 157 2.62 -8.39 13.54
CA VAL A 157 3.19 -8.43 14.90
C VAL A 157 2.36 -9.35 15.83
N PRO A 158 2.99 -10.16 16.67
CA PRO A 158 4.44 -10.43 16.84
C PRO A 158 4.98 -11.49 15.87
N GLN A 159 4.12 -12.13 15.08
CA GLN A 159 4.43 -13.36 14.31
C GLN A 159 5.64 -13.15 13.38
N ASN A 160 5.70 -12.02 12.68
CA ASN A 160 6.75 -11.77 11.71
C ASN A 160 8.07 -11.30 12.33
N PHE A 161 8.04 -10.84 13.58
CA PHE A 161 9.26 -10.48 14.31
C PHE A 161 9.90 -11.68 15.02
N THR A 162 9.19 -12.81 15.15
CA THR A 162 9.72 -14.05 15.68
C THR A 162 10.31 -14.89 14.56
N LEU A 163 11.63 -15.09 14.57
CA LEU A 163 12.32 -16.00 13.68
C LEU A 163 12.72 -17.27 14.44
N HIS A 164 12.40 -18.43 13.89
CA HIS A 164 12.84 -19.73 14.41
C HIS A 164 14.07 -20.27 13.64
N SER A 165 14.16 -19.97 12.34
CA SER A 165 15.28 -20.34 11.47
C SER A 165 15.65 -19.23 10.53
N ALA A 166 16.81 -19.38 9.87
CA ALA A 166 17.31 -18.41 8.90
C ALA A 166 16.40 -18.30 7.65
N ASP A 167 15.81 -19.39 7.25
CA ASP A 167 14.97 -19.49 6.03
C ASP A 167 13.69 -18.67 6.15
N GLU A 168 13.20 -18.47 7.37
CA GLU A 168 12.00 -17.66 7.60
C GLU A 168 12.17 -16.18 7.22
N LEU A 169 13.41 -15.70 7.15
CA LEU A 169 13.69 -14.34 6.72
C LEU A 169 13.31 -14.10 5.26
N ASP A 170 13.36 -15.13 4.42
CA ASP A 170 13.05 -15.02 2.99
C ASP A 170 11.64 -14.50 2.73
N TYR A 171 10.68 -14.85 3.60
CA TYR A 171 9.28 -14.43 3.47
C TYR A 171 8.79 -13.49 4.58
N LYS A 172 9.50 -13.36 5.71
CA LYS A 172 9.15 -12.44 6.82
C LYS A 172 9.78 -11.06 6.67
N PHE A 173 10.89 -10.93 5.93
CA PHE A 173 11.63 -9.68 5.81
C PHE A 173 10.76 -8.48 5.40
N PRO A 174 9.85 -8.55 4.40
CA PRO A 174 9.04 -7.41 4.01
C PRO A 174 8.17 -6.85 5.14
N SER A 175 7.75 -7.67 6.11
CA SER A 175 7.00 -7.21 7.29
C SER A 175 7.81 -6.23 8.16
N LEU A 176 9.14 -6.38 8.18
CA LEU A 176 10.03 -5.50 8.94
C LEU A 176 10.10 -4.08 8.34
N THR A 177 9.54 -3.88 7.16
CA THR A 177 9.53 -2.60 6.44
C THR A 177 8.17 -1.89 6.46
N ILE A 178 7.13 -2.51 7.03
CA ILE A 178 5.76 -2.00 7.02
C ILE A 178 5.63 -0.76 7.90
N GLY A 179 5.01 0.28 7.34
CA GLY A 179 4.52 1.46 8.04
C GLY A 179 2.99 1.50 8.03
N GLU A 180 2.43 2.44 8.76
CA GLU A 180 0.99 2.64 8.90
C GLU A 180 0.58 4.04 8.44
N ALA A 181 -0.59 4.14 7.81
CA ALA A 181 -1.12 5.41 7.34
C ALA A 181 -2.64 5.35 7.12
N ALA A 182 -3.27 6.53 7.19
CA ALA A 182 -4.63 6.76 6.70
C ALA A 182 -4.60 7.77 5.56
N THR A 183 -5.34 7.52 4.48
CA THR A 183 -5.55 8.50 3.41
C THR A 183 -7.03 8.60 3.02
N VAL A 184 -7.43 9.80 2.63
CA VAL A 184 -8.74 10.07 2.06
C VAL A 184 -8.57 10.85 0.75
N THR A 185 -9.06 10.25 -0.33
CA THR A 185 -9.12 10.87 -1.66
C THR A 185 -10.56 11.23 -1.99
N ILE A 186 -10.83 12.48 -2.34
CA ILE A 186 -12.12 12.92 -2.86
C ILE A 186 -11.96 13.23 -4.34
N LEU A 187 -12.88 12.69 -5.14
CA LEU A 187 -12.96 12.90 -6.58
C LEU A 187 -14.26 13.60 -6.92
N SER A 188 -14.20 14.51 -7.89
CA SER A 188 -15.34 15.21 -8.45
C SER A 188 -15.40 15.04 -9.97
N ASN A 189 -16.60 14.92 -10.52
CA ASN A 189 -16.83 14.73 -11.96
C ASN A 189 -16.71 16.03 -12.77
N GLU A 190 -15.74 16.88 -12.46
CA GLU A 190 -15.50 18.12 -13.23
C GLU A 190 -14.72 17.85 -14.53
N SER A 191 -14.01 16.72 -14.61
CA SER A 191 -13.21 16.33 -15.80
C SER A 191 -13.02 14.82 -15.84
N PRO A 192 -14.04 14.02 -16.20
CA PRO A 192 -14.01 12.56 -16.14
C PRO A 192 -13.01 11.90 -17.11
N ASP A 193 -12.54 12.62 -18.12
CA ASP A 193 -11.60 12.11 -19.13
C ASP A 193 -10.12 12.25 -18.72
N ASN A 194 -9.85 12.70 -17.50
CA ASN A 194 -8.49 12.97 -17.02
C ASN A 194 -7.73 11.72 -16.58
N PHE A 195 -8.36 10.54 -16.53
CA PHE A 195 -7.73 9.32 -16.06
C PHE A 195 -7.49 8.31 -17.17
N ASN A 196 -6.29 7.77 -17.22
CA ASN A 196 -5.92 6.65 -18.06
C ASN A 196 -5.29 5.54 -17.22
N PHE A 197 -5.65 4.28 -17.48
CA PHE A 197 -5.23 3.12 -16.70
C PHE A 197 -4.58 2.06 -17.60
N SER A 198 -3.54 1.43 -17.11
CA SER A 198 -2.92 0.26 -17.74
C SER A 198 -2.61 -0.78 -16.68
N TYR A 199 -2.83 -2.07 -17.01
CA TYR A 199 -2.63 -3.19 -16.11
C TYR A 199 -1.89 -4.33 -16.79
N ILE A 200 -1.05 -5.02 -16.02
CA ILE A 200 -0.49 -6.33 -16.34
C ILE A 200 -0.77 -7.24 -15.16
N ASN A 201 -1.39 -8.40 -15.40
CA ASN A 201 -1.69 -9.39 -14.37
C ASN A 201 -0.81 -10.62 -14.56
N ARG A 202 -0.23 -11.11 -13.46
CA ARG A 202 0.60 -12.31 -13.38
C ARG A 202 0.07 -13.22 -12.27
N PRO A 203 -1.10 -13.86 -12.48
CA PRO A 203 -1.70 -14.74 -11.47
C PRO A 203 -0.84 -15.97 -11.16
N ASP A 204 0.06 -16.35 -12.05
CA ASP A 204 1.07 -17.39 -11.85
C ASP A 204 2.08 -17.06 -10.72
N LEU A 205 2.11 -15.81 -10.23
CA LEU A 205 2.96 -15.33 -9.14
C LEU A 205 2.17 -15.00 -7.87
N SER A 206 0.92 -15.45 -7.76
CA SER A 206 0.01 -15.10 -6.66
C SER A 206 0.50 -15.53 -5.28
N ASP A 207 1.27 -16.61 -5.20
CA ASP A 207 1.83 -17.17 -3.98
C ASP A 207 3.02 -16.38 -3.41
N LEU A 208 3.63 -15.49 -4.21
CA LEU A 208 4.80 -14.74 -3.77
C LEU A 208 4.50 -13.67 -2.71
N CYS A 209 3.23 -13.29 -2.51
CA CYS A 209 2.87 -12.29 -1.51
C CYS A 209 1.42 -12.52 -1.04
N THR A 210 1.24 -13.00 0.20
CA THR A 210 -0.06 -13.43 0.73
C THR A 210 -0.28 -12.99 2.18
N ILE A 211 -1.56 -12.83 2.53
CA ILE A 211 -2.07 -12.86 3.91
C ILE A 211 -3.25 -13.82 3.89
N SER A 212 -3.03 -15.07 4.27
CA SER A 212 -4.04 -16.12 4.20
C SER A 212 -5.02 -16.06 5.36
N LEU A 213 -6.30 -16.38 5.09
CA LEU A 213 -7.33 -16.59 6.11
C LEU A 213 -7.38 -18.07 6.52
N PRO A 214 -8.04 -18.42 7.66
CA PRO A 214 -8.25 -19.82 8.03
C PRO A 214 -8.95 -20.59 6.91
N LYS A 215 -8.48 -21.81 6.63
CA LYS A 215 -9.03 -22.68 5.58
C LYS A 215 -8.89 -22.14 4.16
N TRP A 216 -7.88 -21.30 3.91
CA TRP A 216 -7.57 -20.74 2.59
C TRP A 216 -7.38 -21.85 1.53
N GLU A 217 -6.92 -23.04 1.93
CA GLU A 217 -6.69 -24.21 1.08
C GLU A 217 -7.96 -24.64 0.31
N LEU A 218 -9.13 -24.36 0.86
CA LEU A 218 -10.42 -24.66 0.19
C LEU A 218 -10.72 -23.73 -0.99
N PHE A 219 -9.96 -22.67 -1.16
CA PHE A 219 -10.16 -21.63 -2.17
C PHE A 219 -9.04 -21.61 -3.21
N CYS A 220 -8.11 -22.58 -3.18
CA CYS A 220 -6.98 -22.68 -4.07
C CYS A 220 -6.95 -24.05 -4.77
N ASN A 221 -6.21 -24.16 -5.88
CA ASN A 221 -5.91 -25.45 -6.51
C ASN A 221 -4.84 -26.19 -5.70
N GLU A 222 -4.70 -27.49 -5.92
CA GLU A 222 -3.73 -28.36 -5.21
C GLU A 222 -2.29 -27.84 -5.37
N GLU A 223 -1.90 -27.41 -6.57
CA GLU A 223 -0.57 -26.83 -6.87
C GLU A 223 -0.29 -25.58 -6.05
N ASP A 224 -1.29 -24.71 -5.87
CA ASP A 224 -1.16 -23.50 -5.07
C ASP A 224 -1.02 -23.81 -3.59
N ILE A 225 -1.68 -24.88 -3.10
CA ILE A 225 -1.59 -25.35 -1.72
C ILE A 225 -0.16 -25.82 -1.43
N GLU A 226 0.44 -26.60 -2.32
CA GLU A 226 1.81 -27.09 -2.16
C GLU A 226 2.83 -25.93 -2.10
N ARG A 227 2.67 -24.93 -2.95
CA ARG A 227 3.56 -23.76 -3.01
C ARG A 227 3.46 -22.86 -1.77
N ASN A 228 2.26 -22.65 -1.25
CA ASN A 228 2.01 -21.78 -0.10
C ASN A 228 2.19 -22.47 1.26
N ALA A 229 2.20 -23.80 1.32
CA ALA A 229 2.32 -24.56 2.55
C ALA A 229 3.53 -24.16 3.45
N PRO A 230 4.70 -23.81 2.93
CA PRO A 230 5.82 -23.38 3.76
C PRO A 230 5.60 -22.08 4.51
N THR A 231 4.75 -21.20 3.99
CA THR A 231 4.46 -19.89 4.59
C THR A 231 3.30 -19.90 5.58
N GLY A 232 2.60 -20.97 5.68
CA GLY A 232 1.57 -21.55 6.52
C GLY A 232 1.00 -20.83 7.73
N GLY A 233 1.30 -19.58 7.95
CA GLY A 233 0.70 -18.80 9.01
C GLY A 233 -0.66 -18.24 8.57
N GLN A 234 -1.72 -18.63 9.27
CA GLN A 234 -3.02 -17.99 9.10
C GLN A 234 -2.95 -16.54 9.57
N TYR A 235 -3.49 -15.60 8.77
CA TYR A 235 -3.48 -14.18 9.07
C TYR A 235 -2.05 -13.63 9.31
N GLN A 236 -1.10 -14.15 8.55
CA GLN A 236 0.30 -13.73 8.60
C GLN A 236 0.72 -13.18 7.23
N PHE A 237 1.35 -12.02 7.22
CA PHE A 237 1.95 -11.49 5.99
C PHE A 237 3.20 -12.28 5.62
N SER A 238 3.19 -12.88 4.46
CA SER A 238 4.28 -13.62 3.87
C SER A 238 4.60 -13.06 2.49
N SER A 239 5.88 -12.70 2.24
CA SER A 239 6.25 -12.09 0.96
C SER A 239 7.70 -12.40 0.60
N TYR A 240 7.92 -13.03 -0.55
CA TYR A 240 9.24 -13.42 -1.06
C TYR A 240 9.86 -12.25 -1.85
N ALA A 241 10.47 -11.30 -1.15
CA ALA A 241 10.98 -10.06 -1.73
C ALA A 241 11.99 -10.26 -2.87
N ALA A 242 12.86 -11.27 -2.80
CA ALA A 242 13.84 -11.56 -3.84
C ALA A 242 13.14 -11.99 -5.14
N ALA A 243 12.24 -12.97 -5.07
CA ALA A 243 11.47 -13.44 -6.22
C ALA A 243 10.59 -12.34 -6.81
N LEU A 244 9.94 -11.55 -5.95
CA LEU A 244 9.14 -10.39 -6.38
C LEU A 244 9.97 -9.33 -7.14
N HIS A 245 11.22 -9.11 -6.73
CA HIS A 245 12.12 -8.21 -7.45
C HIS A 245 12.53 -8.76 -8.82
N ASP A 246 12.89 -10.05 -8.87
CA ASP A 246 13.37 -10.68 -10.10
C ASP A 246 12.25 -10.74 -11.16
N GLU A 247 11.06 -11.15 -10.77
CA GLU A 247 9.90 -11.26 -11.67
C GLU A 247 9.23 -9.91 -11.91
N GLY A 248 9.05 -9.10 -10.86
CA GLY A 248 8.24 -7.87 -10.92
C GLY A 248 8.89 -6.71 -11.65
N LYS A 249 10.23 -6.62 -11.67
CA LYS A 249 10.95 -5.51 -12.30
C LYS A 249 10.62 -5.36 -13.79
N SER A 250 10.61 -6.47 -14.53
CA SER A 250 10.31 -6.46 -15.96
C SER A 250 8.86 -6.06 -16.23
N GLU A 251 7.93 -6.51 -15.41
CA GLU A 251 6.50 -6.21 -15.57
C GLU A 251 6.17 -4.75 -15.22
N LEU A 252 6.82 -4.18 -14.19
CA LEU A 252 6.74 -2.75 -13.90
C LEU A 252 7.18 -1.90 -15.08
N ILE A 253 8.30 -2.24 -15.72
CA ILE A 253 8.80 -1.54 -16.90
C ILE A 253 7.83 -1.69 -18.06
N LYS A 254 7.31 -2.91 -18.29
CA LYS A 254 6.35 -3.17 -19.39
C LYS A 254 5.07 -2.36 -19.22
N VAL A 255 4.47 -2.32 -18.03
CA VAL A 255 3.22 -1.57 -17.79
C VAL A 255 3.43 -0.06 -17.99
N PHE A 256 4.60 0.48 -17.64
CA PHE A 256 4.95 1.86 -17.90
C PHE A 256 4.95 2.17 -19.40
N TYR A 257 5.65 1.37 -20.21
CA TYR A 257 5.67 1.57 -21.66
C TYR A 257 4.32 1.26 -22.32
N GLN A 258 3.56 0.29 -21.80
CA GLN A 258 2.19 0.00 -22.28
C GLN A 258 1.27 1.20 -22.09
N HIS A 259 1.52 2.04 -21.10
CA HIS A 259 0.75 3.24 -20.81
C HIS A 259 0.89 4.33 -21.90
N LYS A 260 1.95 4.26 -22.73
CA LYS A 260 2.18 5.09 -23.92
C LYS A 260 2.24 6.60 -23.68
N ILE A 261 2.63 7.01 -22.49
CA ILE A 261 2.85 8.42 -22.15
C ILE A 261 4.36 8.64 -22.04
N PRO A 262 4.93 9.61 -22.78
CA PRO A 262 6.34 9.94 -22.64
C PRO A 262 6.67 10.41 -21.22
N VAL A 263 7.78 9.92 -20.66
CA VAL A 263 8.20 10.28 -19.31
C VAL A 263 8.35 11.80 -19.10
N ASN A 264 8.78 12.52 -20.15
CA ASN A 264 8.96 13.98 -20.11
C ASN A 264 7.64 14.77 -20.04
N ASP A 265 6.51 14.13 -20.36
CA ASP A 265 5.18 14.76 -20.27
C ASP A 265 4.57 14.58 -18.86
N ILE A 266 5.20 13.75 -18.02
CA ILE A 266 4.75 13.48 -16.66
C ILE A 266 5.52 14.38 -15.71
N HIS A 267 4.80 15.25 -14.98
CA HIS A 267 5.42 16.13 -14.00
C HIS A 267 5.95 15.36 -12.80
N GLN A 268 5.15 14.42 -12.25
CA GLN A 268 5.53 13.62 -11.08
C GLN A 268 4.99 12.20 -11.18
N ILE A 269 5.82 11.21 -10.82
CA ILE A 269 5.47 9.80 -10.75
C ILE A 269 5.47 9.36 -9.28
N PHE A 270 4.32 9.00 -8.75
CA PHE A 270 4.13 8.48 -7.39
C PHE A 270 4.19 6.98 -7.40
N THR A 271 5.00 6.39 -6.53
CA THR A 271 5.23 4.94 -6.57
C THR A 271 4.82 4.25 -5.28
N HIS A 272 4.61 2.93 -5.38
CA HIS A 272 4.49 2.09 -4.21
C HIS A 272 5.77 2.16 -3.35
N THR A 273 5.62 2.15 -2.02
CA THR A 273 6.70 2.45 -1.07
C THR A 273 7.47 1.23 -0.56
N ALA A 274 7.22 0.03 -1.11
CA ALA A 274 7.82 -1.22 -0.62
C ALA A 274 9.36 -1.27 -0.69
N SER A 275 9.97 -0.64 -1.70
CA SER A 275 11.44 -0.58 -1.85
C SER A 275 11.85 0.67 -2.60
N PRO A 276 12.12 1.79 -1.88
CA PRO A 276 12.54 3.05 -2.49
C PRO A 276 13.75 2.91 -3.42
N LYS A 277 14.76 2.14 -3.00
CA LYS A 277 15.96 1.94 -3.84
C LYS A 277 15.68 1.16 -5.12
N MET A 278 14.84 0.14 -5.05
CA MET A 278 14.46 -0.61 -6.25
C MET A 278 13.66 0.28 -7.22
N MET A 279 12.70 1.04 -6.70
CA MET A 279 11.93 1.99 -7.52
C MET A 279 12.83 3.06 -8.16
N GLY A 280 13.86 3.53 -7.43
CA GLY A 280 14.89 4.42 -7.99
C GLY A 280 15.63 3.80 -9.17
N LEU A 281 16.12 2.57 -9.04
CA LEU A 281 16.82 1.85 -10.11
C LEU A 281 15.93 1.61 -11.35
N VAL A 282 14.66 1.24 -11.14
CA VAL A 282 13.71 1.07 -12.24
C VAL A 282 13.37 2.42 -12.88
N GLY A 283 13.26 3.47 -12.09
CA GLY A 283 13.07 4.85 -12.57
C GLY A 283 14.25 5.34 -13.42
N GLU A 284 15.48 5.05 -13.01
CA GLU A 284 16.67 5.31 -13.83
C GLU A 284 16.59 4.64 -15.19
N PHE A 285 16.21 3.37 -15.20
CA PHE A 285 16.11 2.60 -16.43
C PHE A 285 15.13 3.18 -17.44
N ILE A 286 13.99 3.74 -16.99
CA ILE A 286 12.98 4.37 -17.85
C ILE A 286 13.22 5.86 -18.06
N GLY A 287 14.30 6.43 -17.51
CA GLY A 287 14.62 7.86 -17.63
C GLY A 287 13.78 8.79 -16.75
N ALA A 288 13.20 8.28 -15.68
CA ALA A 288 12.27 9.01 -14.79
C ALA A 288 12.91 9.56 -13.50
N ASN A 289 14.24 9.60 -13.39
CA ASN A 289 14.96 9.97 -12.14
C ASN A 289 14.52 11.30 -11.54
N GLY A 290 14.25 12.31 -12.37
CA GLY A 290 13.85 13.64 -11.93
C GLY A 290 12.38 13.73 -11.53
N ASN A 291 11.58 12.76 -11.91
CA ASN A 291 10.11 12.79 -11.80
C ASN A 291 9.57 11.82 -10.74
N LEU A 292 10.43 10.96 -10.15
CA LEU A 292 9.99 10.00 -9.12
C LEU A 292 9.78 10.69 -7.78
N TYR A 293 8.60 10.43 -7.18
CA TYR A 293 8.28 10.81 -5.82
C TYR A 293 8.01 9.55 -5.00
N ASN A 294 8.97 9.14 -4.21
CA ASN A 294 8.86 7.98 -3.33
C ASN A 294 9.27 8.39 -1.91
N ILE A 295 8.34 8.27 -0.99
CA ILE A 295 8.49 8.65 0.41
C ILE A 295 8.79 7.44 1.32
N GLY A 296 8.93 6.25 0.75
CA GLY A 296 9.10 5.01 1.49
C GLY A 296 10.33 4.95 2.39
N ASN A 297 11.35 5.78 2.11
CA ASN A 297 12.50 5.90 3.02
C ASN A 297 12.10 6.41 4.42
N LYS A 298 11.06 7.25 4.51
CA LYS A 298 10.56 7.84 5.76
C LYS A 298 9.33 7.12 6.31
N THR A 299 8.43 6.69 5.44
CA THR A 299 7.12 6.12 5.84
C THR A 299 7.14 4.61 6.00
N GLY A 300 8.16 3.93 5.49
CA GLY A 300 8.10 2.50 5.25
C GLY A 300 7.10 2.15 4.15
N ASN A 301 6.78 0.87 4.03
CA ASN A 301 5.77 0.38 3.12
C ASN A 301 4.37 0.61 3.71
N ILE A 302 3.66 1.63 3.26
CA ILE A 302 2.30 1.98 3.66
C ILE A 302 1.23 1.42 2.70
N ILE A 303 1.56 0.36 2.00
CA ILE A 303 0.67 -0.52 1.21
C ILE A 303 -0.20 0.28 0.22
N THR A 304 -1.53 0.22 0.31
CA THR A 304 -2.47 0.92 -0.58
C THR A 304 -2.42 2.45 -0.40
N ALA A 305 -1.98 2.92 0.75
CA ALA A 305 -1.85 4.35 1.04
C ALA A 305 -0.63 4.99 0.36
N SER A 306 0.29 4.21 -0.26
CA SER A 306 1.56 4.70 -0.81
C SER A 306 1.38 5.84 -1.83
N VAL A 307 0.60 5.62 -2.86
CA VAL A 307 0.38 6.61 -3.93
C VAL A 307 -0.44 7.80 -3.41
N PRO A 308 -1.63 7.62 -2.80
CA PRO A 308 -2.44 8.75 -2.34
C PRO A 308 -1.74 9.57 -1.24
N PHE A 309 -0.96 8.94 -0.36
CA PHE A 309 -0.17 9.69 0.63
C PHE A 309 0.95 10.48 -0.04
N GLY A 310 1.67 9.87 -1.00
CA GLY A 310 2.71 10.56 -1.76
C GLY A 310 2.19 11.79 -2.49
N ILE A 311 0.98 11.71 -3.07
CA ILE A 311 0.32 12.85 -3.71
C ILE A 311 -0.02 13.93 -2.68
N ALA A 312 -0.62 13.55 -1.53
CA ALA A 312 -0.99 14.49 -0.48
C ALA A 312 0.25 15.23 0.08
N ASP A 313 1.32 14.49 0.36
CA ASP A 313 2.59 15.04 0.83
C ASP A 313 3.23 15.97 -0.23
N ALA A 314 3.24 15.58 -1.50
CA ALA A 314 3.78 16.42 -2.59
C ALA A 314 2.99 17.73 -2.77
N ILE A 315 1.67 17.71 -2.59
CA ILE A 315 0.83 18.92 -2.59
C ILE A 315 1.22 19.82 -1.42
N GLU A 316 1.32 19.27 -0.22
CA GLU A 316 1.68 20.01 0.99
C GLU A 316 3.08 20.63 0.89
N GLN A 317 4.03 19.90 0.27
CA GLN A 317 5.39 20.37 0.02
C GLN A 317 5.52 21.32 -1.18
N GLY A 318 4.44 21.64 -1.88
CA GLY A 318 4.47 22.50 -3.09
C GLY A 318 5.24 21.88 -4.26
N LYS A 319 5.33 20.55 -4.33
CA LYS A 319 6.02 19.81 -5.41
C LYS A 319 5.11 19.55 -6.60
N VAL A 320 3.82 19.55 -6.38
CA VAL A 320 2.80 19.41 -7.43
C VAL A 320 1.65 20.40 -7.20
N GLU A 321 1.09 20.89 -8.30
CA GLU A 321 0.01 21.88 -8.31
C GLU A 321 -1.16 21.42 -9.17
N LYS A 322 -2.35 22.01 -8.96
CA LYS A 322 -3.55 21.74 -9.75
C LYS A 322 -3.28 21.95 -11.23
N GLY A 323 -3.69 21.01 -12.05
CA GLY A 323 -3.54 21.03 -13.51
C GLY A 323 -2.27 20.33 -14.01
N GLN A 324 -1.33 19.96 -13.15
CA GLN A 324 -0.15 19.20 -13.55
C GLN A 324 -0.49 17.74 -13.81
N PHE A 325 0.20 17.14 -14.80
CA PHE A 325 -0.01 15.77 -15.20
C PHE A 325 0.88 14.84 -14.40
N CYS A 326 0.27 13.89 -13.69
CA CYS A 326 0.91 12.99 -12.74
C CYS A 326 0.62 11.54 -13.08
N MET A 327 1.41 10.63 -12.51
CA MET A 327 1.22 9.19 -12.65
C MET A 327 1.35 8.49 -11.29
N GLY A 328 0.48 7.51 -11.03
CA GLY A 328 0.68 6.47 -10.02
C GLY A 328 1.27 5.23 -10.69
N TRP A 329 2.29 4.61 -10.08
CA TRP A 329 2.98 3.44 -10.62
C TRP A 329 3.19 2.39 -9.53
N VAL A 330 2.49 1.26 -9.65
CA VAL A 330 2.31 0.29 -8.56
C VAL A 330 2.65 -1.12 -9.01
N ALA A 331 3.37 -1.85 -8.14
CA ALA A 331 3.44 -3.31 -8.15
C ALA A 331 2.70 -3.82 -6.90
N SER A 332 1.82 -4.78 -7.08
CA SER A 332 0.94 -5.32 -6.04
C SER A 332 1.01 -6.84 -5.97
N ALA A 333 0.67 -7.39 -4.81
CA ALA A 333 0.39 -8.82 -4.68
C ALA A 333 -0.70 -9.25 -5.68
N GLY A 334 -0.62 -10.53 -6.08
CA GLY A 334 -1.57 -11.09 -7.02
C GLY A 334 -1.01 -11.69 -8.32
N MET A 335 0.10 -11.36 -8.98
CA MET A 335 0.72 -10.04 -8.98
C MET A 335 0.02 -9.14 -9.99
N VAL A 336 -0.20 -7.90 -9.60
CA VAL A 336 -0.77 -6.87 -10.48
C VAL A 336 0.21 -5.72 -10.57
N PHE A 337 0.46 -5.28 -11.82
CA PHE A 337 1.28 -4.11 -12.11
C PHE A 337 0.39 -3.08 -12.79
N SER A 338 0.40 -1.85 -12.30
CA SER A 338 -0.47 -0.81 -12.82
C SER A 338 0.24 0.52 -13.02
N ALA A 339 -0.24 1.25 -14.01
CA ALA A 339 0.06 2.66 -14.25
C ALA A 339 -1.26 3.41 -14.38
N LEU A 340 -1.43 4.46 -13.59
CA LEU A 340 -2.55 5.37 -13.61
C LEU A 340 -2.02 6.77 -13.88
N SER A 341 -2.41 7.41 -14.99
CA SER A 341 -2.12 8.82 -15.21
C SER A 341 -3.36 9.69 -15.03
N PHE A 342 -3.15 10.90 -14.53
CA PHE A 342 -4.21 11.84 -14.22
C PHE A 342 -3.70 13.28 -14.19
N LYS A 343 -4.64 14.22 -14.34
CA LYS A 343 -4.40 15.63 -14.09
C LYS A 343 -4.86 15.98 -12.68
N LEU A 344 -3.95 16.57 -11.89
CA LEU A 344 -4.26 16.90 -10.49
C LEU A 344 -5.30 18.01 -10.38
#